data_dc2834518f9ca3ec03991aeb632d0f1f
#
_entry.id   dc2834518f9ca3ec03991aeb632d0f1f
#
_cell.length_a   1.000
_cell.length_b   1.000
_cell.length_c   1.000
_cell.angle_alpha   90.00
_cell.angle_beta   90.00
_cell.angle_gamma   90.00
#
_symmetry.space_group_name_H-M   'P 1'
#
loop_
_entity.id
_entity.type
_entity.pdbx_description
1 polymer ?
#
loop_
_entity_poly.entity_id
_entity_poly.type
_entity_poly.pdbx_seq_one_letter_code
_entity_poly.pdbx_strand_id
1 'polypeptide(L)'
;HPWVIIVGPEGIHRWEVFHFIEKQSEHYGHIHKNFYPTLNIGIHKSIFEKSHWRGKHIGYIEGGKNSLAHRMYDFINTESKKYTYKEIYRLYPGPNSNTYIAWILNKFPEANIKLPWNAFGKNYLK
;
A
#
# COMPACT_ATOMS: atom_id res chain seq x y z
N HIS A 1 -6.31 5.57 -5.47
CA HIS A 1 -5.91 4.90 -4.22
C HIS A 1 -5.22 3.57 -4.54
N PRO A 2 -3.92 3.46 -4.34
CA PRO A 2 -3.20 2.23 -4.56
C PRO A 2 -3.15 1.35 -3.32
N TRP A 3 -2.90 0.07 -3.56
CA TRP A 3 -2.58 -0.88 -2.50
C TRP A 3 -1.61 -1.92 -3.07
N VAL A 4 -0.99 -2.69 -2.17
CA VAL A 4 -0.08 -3.76 -2.55
C VAL A 4 -0.58 -5.08 -1.98
N ILE A 5 -0.48 -6.13 -2.81
CA ILE A 5 -0.78 -7.48 -2.40
C ILE A 5 0.53 -8.25 -2.34
N ILE A 6 0.77 -8.92 -1.23
CA ILE A 6 1.93 -9.80 -1.08
C ILE A 6 1.44 -11.24 -0.90
N VAL A 7 2.11 -12.15 -1.58
CA VAL A 7 1.77 -13.58 -1.59
C VAL A 7 3.01 -14.38 -1.21
N GLY A 8 2.89 -15.19 -0.20
CA GLY A 8 4.00 -16.03 0.27
C GLY A 8 3.51 -17.31 0.93
N PRO A 9 4.43 -18.11 1.49
CA PRO A 9 4.06 -19.37 2.15
C PRO A 9 3.07 -19.20 3.30
N GLU A 10 3.04 -18.02 3.92
CA GLU A 10 2.16 -17.72 5.05
C GLU A 10 0.81 -17.17 4.63
N GLY A 11 0.54 -17.06 3.32
CA GLY A 11 -0.74 -16.60 2.81
C GLY A 11 -0.65 -15.36 1.94
N ILE A 12 -1.81 -14.74 1.75
CA ILE A 12 -1.99 -13.55 0.92
C ILE A 12 -2.38 -12.41 1.84
N HIS A 13 -1.68 -11.27 1.70
CA HIS A 13 -1.95 -10.09 2.52
C HIS A 13 -2.05 -8.84 1.67
N ARG A 14 -2.99 -7.98 2.02
CA ARG A 14 -3.20 -6.69 1.37
C ARG A 14 -2.78 -5.58 2.34
N TRP A 15 -1.91 -4.68 1.86
CA TRP A 15 -1.42 -3.54 2.64
C TRP A 15 -1.78 -2.25 1.93
N GLU A 16 -2.27 -1.26 2.68
CA GLU A 16 -2.66 0.04 2.13
C GLU A 16 -2.74 1.10 3.22
N VAL A 17 -2.71 2.35 2.81
CA VAL A 17 -2.90 3.50 3.70
C VAL A 17 -4.25 4.13 3.40
N PHE A 18 -5.02 4.39 4.45
CA PHE A 18 -6.30 5.09 4.37
C PHE A 18 -6.25 6.41 5.14
N HIS A 19 -7.17 7.31 4.79
CA HIS A 19 -7.33 8.57 5.52
C HIS A 19 -7.94 8.36 6.92
N PHE A 20 -8.62 7.22 7.14
CA PHE A 20 -9.21 6.86 8.43
C PHE A 20 -8.38 5.76 9.10
N ILE A 21 -8.60 5.59 10.41
CA ILE A 21 -8.00 4.49 11.17
C ILE A 21 -9.13 3.58 11.63
N GLU A 22 -9.14 2.34 11.14
CA GLU A 22 -10.12 1.34 11.54
C GLU A 22 -9.58 0.54 12.71
N LYS A 23 -10.06 0.88 13.91
CA LYS A 23 -9.50 0.36 15.15
C LYS A 23 -9.74 -1.12 15.36
N GLN A 24 -10.73 -1.70 14.67
CA GLN A 24 -11.09 -3.11 14.83
C GLN A 24 -10.30 -4.03 13.91
N SER A 25 -9.55 -3.48 12.98
CA SER A 25 -8.73 -4.23 12.05
C SER A 25 -7.26 -4.13 12.43
N GLU A 26 -6.43 -5.01 11.89
CA GLU A 26 -4.99 -4.90 12.10
C GLU A 26 -4.50 -3.64 11.39
N HIS A 27 -3.94 -2.70 12.17
CA HIS A 27 -3.47 -1.44 11.64
C HIS A 27 -2.27 -0.92 12.42
N TYR A 28 -1.52 -0.04 11.78
CA TYR A 28 -0.37 0.65 12.35
C TYR A 28 -0.51 2.12 11.96
N GLY A 29 -1.25 2.89 12.80
CA GLY A 29 -1.69 4.21 12.39
C GLY A 29 -2.65 4.12 11.21
N HIS A 30 -2.35 4.87 10.14
CA HIS A 30 -3.14 4.85 8.91
C HIS A 30 -2.84 3.65 8.00
N ILE A 31 -1.83 2.84 8.32
CA ILE A 31 -1.53 1.62 7.56
C ILE A 31 -2.45 0.50 8.02
N HIS A 32 -3.08 -0.16 7.07
CA HIS A 32 -3.99 -1.28 7.32
C HIS A 32 -3.47 -2.53 6.64
N LYS A 33 -3.53 -3.64 7.35
CA LYS A 33 -3.25 -4.97 6.82
C LYS A 33 -4.55 -5.76 6.77
N ASN A 34 -4.93 -6.18 5.57
CA ASN A 34 -6.13 -7.01 5.36
C ASN A 34 -7.43 -6.36 5.85
N PHE A 35 -7.51 -5.03 5.82
CA PHE A 35 -8.75 -4.34 6.17
C PHE A 35 -9.88 -4.73 5.22
N TYR A 36 -9.57 -4.85 3.92
CA TYR A 36 -10.55 -5.25 2.93
C TYR A 36 -10.07 -6.52 2.24
N PRO A 37 -10.83 -7.63 2.33
CA PRO A 37 -10.30 -8.94 1.96
C PRO A 37 -10.19 -9.21 0.46
N THR A 38 -10.82 -8.40 -0.40
CA THR A 38 -10.70 -8.62 -1.85
C THR A 38 -9.35 -8.11 -2.35
N LEU A 39 -8.84 -8.74 -3.42
CA LEU A 39 -7.53 -8.36 -3.95
C LEU A 39 -7.62 -7.20 -4.93
N ASN A 40 -8.72 -7.06 -5.64
CA ASN A 40 -8.85 -6.16 -6.79
C ASN A 40 -9.93 -5.09 -6.62
N ILE A 41 -10.52 -4.96 -5.44
CA ILE A 41 -11.57 -3.98 -5.19
C ILE A 41 -11.05 -2.91 -4.24
N GLY A 42 -11.13 -1.66 -4.66
CA GLY A 42 -10.85 -0.50 -3.81
C GLY A 42 -12.10 -0.08 -3.06
N ILE A 43 -11.90 0.58 -1.92
CA ILE A 43 -12.98 1.07 -1.09
C ILE A 43 -12.77 2.56 -0.84
N HIS A 44 -13.83 3.32 -0.98
CA HIS A 44 -13.90 4.72 -0.58
C HIS A 44 -14.94 4.87 0.51
N LYS A 45 -14.55 5.47 1.62
CA LYS A 45 -15.43 5.67 2.76
C LYS A 45 -15.43 7.13 3.15
N SER A 46 -16.60 7.75 3.15
CA SER A 46 -16.79 9.12 3.62
C SER A 46 -17.93 9.14 4.63
N ILE A 47 -18.20 10.33 5.21
CA ILE A 47 -19.31 10.47 6.15
C ILE A 47 -20.67 10.34 5.45
N PHE A 48 -20.70 10.49 4.12
CA PHE A 48 -21.95 10.46 3.36
C PHE A 48 -22.17 9.15 2.60
N GLU A 49 -21.08 8.47 2.22
CA GLU A 49 -21.23 7.28 1.40
C GLU A 49 -20.05 6.32 1.55
N LYS A 50 -20.28 5.08 1.13
CA LYS A 50 -19.26 4.07 0.99
C LYS A 50 -19.39 3.51 -0.42
N SER A 51 -18.33 3.63 -1.22
CA SER A 51 -18.33 3.12 -2.59
C SER A 51 -17.20 2.13 -2.79
N HIS A 52 -17.36 1.27 -3.81
CA HIS A 52 -16.39 0.27 -4.20
C HIS A 52 -16.05 0.46 -5.68
N TRP A 53 -14.83 0.17 -6.06
CA TRP A 53 -14.38 0.26 -7.43
C TRP A 53 -13.33 -0.82 -7.71
N ARG A 54 -13.25 -1.22 -8.98
CA ARG A 54 -12.28 -2.23 -9.39
C ARG A 54 -10.92 -1.58 -9.57
N GLY A 55 -9.90 -2.16 -8.93
CA GLY A 55 -8.52 -1.70 -9.07
C GLY A 55 -7.93 -2.05 -10.42
N LYS A 56 -7.03 -1.18 -10.89
CA LYS A 56 -6.23 -1.45 -12.08
C LYS A 56 -4.90 -2.06 -11.64
N HIS A 57 -4.53 -3.18 -12.24
CA HIS A 57 -3.26 -3.84 -11.99
C HIS A 57 -2.14 -3.10 -12.71
N ILE A 58 -1.18 -2.53 -11.98
CA ILE A 58 -0.11 -1.72 -12.56
C ILE A 58 1.23 -2.44 -12.65
N GLY A 59 1.36 -3.60 -12.04
CA GLY A 59 2.58 -4.38 -12.13
C GLY A 59 2.63 -5.47 -11.08
N TYR A 60 3.51 -6.43 -11.30
CA TYR A 60 3.75 -7.50 -10.33
C TYR A 60 5.18 -7.99 -10.46
N ILE A 61 5.66 -8.60 -9.37
CA ILE A 61 6.99 -9.22 -9.30
C ILE A 61 6.79 -10.62 -8.72
N GLU A 62 7.40 -11.61 -9.34
CA GLU A 62 7.35 -12.98 -8.83
C GLU A 62 8.75 -13.56 -8.73
N GLY A 63 8.92 -14.56 -7.87
CA GLY A 63 10.20 -15.23 -7.68
C GLY A 63 10.20 -16.05 -6.41
N GLY A 64 11.18 -16.94 -6.30
CA GLY A 64 11.35 -17.80 -5.16
C GLY A 64 12.24 -17.20 -4.08
N LYS A 65 12.81 -18.08 -3.26
CA LYS A 65 13.69 -17.71 -2.16
C LYS A 65 14.84 -16.82 -2.62
N ASN A 66 15.08 -15.75 -1.89
CA ASN A 66 16.16 -14.77 -2.14
C ASN A 66 15.99 -13.94 -3.41
N SER A 67 14.83 -14.04 -4.08
CA SER A 67 14.52 -13.20 -5.24
C SER A 67 14.14 -11.79 -4.82
N LEU A 68 14.00 -10.91 -5.80
CA LEU A 68 13.48 -9.56 -5.56
C LEU A 68 12.11 -9.62 -4.91
N ALA A 69 11.21 -10.50 -5.41
CA ALA A 69 9.88 -10.67 -4.84
C ALA A 69 9.95 -11.05 -3.37
N HIS A 70 10.83 -11.96 -3.00
CA HIS A 70 11.01 -12.37 -1.60
C HIS A 70 11.48 -11.20 -0.74
N ARG A 71 12.45 -10.42 -1.21
CA ARG A 71 12.95 -9.26 -0.46
C ARG A 71 11.88 -8.18 -0.30
N MET A 72 11.08 -7.95 -1.34
CA MET A 72 9.96 -7.01 -1.26
C MET A 72 8.89 -7.50 -0.29
N TYR A 73 8.57 -8.78 -0.33
CA TYR A 73 7.60 -9.38 0.61
C TYR A 73 8.03 -9.13 2.05
N ASP A 74 9.27 -9.49 2.37
CA ASP A 74 9.79 -9.32 3.74
C ASP A 74 9.78 -7.86 4.16
N PHE A 75 10.21 -6.95 3.28
CA PHE A 75 10.22 -5.52 3.57
C PHE A 75 8.81 -5.00 3.86
N ILE A 76 7.85 -5.30 3.00
CA ILE A 76 6.47 -4.84 3.19
C ILE A 76 5.90 -5.38 4.49
N ASN A 77 6.10 -6.66 4.74
CA ASN A 77 5.53 -7.33 5.92
C ASN A 77 6.14 -6.88 7.24
N THR A 78 7.40 -6.48 7.24
CA THR A 78 8.11 -6.10 8.48
C THR A 78 8.25 -4.58 8.63
N GLU A 79 8.59 -3.85 7.57
CA GLU A 79 8.91 -2.44 7.66
C GLU A 79 7.70 -1.53 7.58
N SER A 80 6.59 -2.01 7.01
CA SER A 80 5.36 -1.21 6.97
C SER A 80 4.89 -0.81 8.37
N LYS A 81 5.09 -1.67 9.35
CA LYS A 81 4.72 -1.42 10.74
C LYS A 81 5.50 -0.25 11.35
N LYS A 82 6.65 0.06 10.78
CA LYS A 82 7.56 1.11 11.23
C LYS A 82 7.59 2.31 10.29
N TYR A 83 6.67 2.36 9.35
CA TYR A 83 6.62 3.44 8.35
C TYR A 83 6.59 4.80 9.05
N THR A 84 7.50 5.70 8.65
CA THR A 84 7.70 6.99 9.30
C THR A 84 6.43 7.84 9.37
N TYR A 85 5.60 7.78 8.32
CA TYR A 85 4.41 8.62 8.21
C TYR A 85 3.12 7.88 8.58
N LYS A 86 3.19 6.78 9.30
CA LYS A 86 2.01 5.98 9.62
C LYS A 86 0.94 6.73 10.42
N GLU A 87 1.34 7.75 11.17
CA GLU A 87 0.42 8.54 12.02
C GLU A 87 -0.09 9.81 11.33
N ILE A 88 0.33 10.06 10.08
CA ILE A 88 0.01 11.30 9.38
C ILE A 88 -0.69 10.97 8.07
N TYR A 89 -1.79 11.67 7.79
CA TYR A 89 -2.46 11.57 6.49
C TYR A 89 -2.86 12.95 6.02
N ARG A 90 -2.44 13.31 4.81
CA ARG A 90 -2.85 14.53 4.12
C ARG A 90 -3.13 14.19 2.66
N LEU A 91 -4.33 14.52 2.21
CA LEU A 91 -4.71 14.26 0.82
C LEU A 91 -3.73 14.92 -0.16
N TYR A 92 -3.30 16.14 0.14
CA TYR A 92 -2.34 16.89 -0.65
C TYR A 92 -1.54 17.80 0.27
N PRO A 93 -0.24 17.90 0.16
CA PRO A 93 0.66 17.23 -0.80
C PRO A 93 1.03 15.80 -0.39
N GLY A 94 0.52 15.31 0.69
CA GLY A 94 0.83 14.04 1.31
C GLY A 94 1.33 14.24 2.75
N PRO A 95 1.75 13.17 3.42
CA PRO A 95 1.79 11.79 2.97
C PRO A 95 0.39 11.18 2.90
N ASN A 96 0.18 10.34 1.92
CA ASN A 96 -1.12 9.67 1.68
C ASN A 96 -0.88 8.24 1.17
N SER A 97 -1.94 7.61 0.61
CA SER A 97 -1.83 6.25 0.11
C SER A 97 -0.81 6.09 -1.03
N ASN A 98 -0.69 7.10 -1.89
CA ASN A 98 0.32 7.08 -2.97
C ASN A 98 1.74 7.21 -2.42
N THR A 99 1.92 7.99 -1.35
CA THR A 99 3.22 8.16 -0.70
C THR A 99 3.74 6.83 -0.15
N TYR A 100 2.86 6.05 0.46
CA TYR A 100 3.23 4.75 1.03
C TYR A 100 3.72 3.78 -0.07
N ILE A 101 2.98 3.67 -1.16
CA ILE A 101 3.38 2.79 -2.26
C ILE A 101 4.69 3.30 -2.91
N ALA A 102 4.83 4.62 -3.09
CA ALA A 102 6.07 5.21 -3.59
C ALA A 102 7.26 4.90 -2.68
N TRP A 103 7.05 4.90 -1.37
CA TRP A 103 8.08 4.53 -0.40
C TRP A 103 8.59 3.11 -0.63
N ILE A 104 7.68 2.16 -0.87
CA ILE A 104 8.04 0.79 -1.21
C ILE A 104 8.84 0.75 -2.53
N LEU A 105 8.30 1.38 -3.58
CA LEU A 105 8.91 1.33 -4.91
C LEU A 105 10.26 2.03 -4.95
N ASN A 106 10.45 3.09 -4.17
CA ASN A 106 11.74 3.79 -4.07
C ASN A 106 12.80 2.91 -3.40
N LYS A 107 12.40 2.01 -2.53
CA LYS A 107 13.31 1.06 -1.90
C LYS A 107 13.76 -0.03 -2.88
N PHE A 108 12.94 -0.33 -3.87
CA PHE A 108 13.20 -1.42 -4.84
C PHE A 108 13.07 -0.90 -6.27
N PRO A 109 13.99 0.01 -6.69
CA PRO A 109 13.91 0.56 -8.06
C PRO A 109 14.05 -0.49 -9.14
N GLU A 110 14.71 -1.61 -8.85
CA GLU A 110 14.86 -2.73 -9.79
C GLU A 110 13.53 -3.39 -10.15
N ALA A 111 12.48 -3.19 -9.36
CA ALA A 111 11.15 -3.68 -9.71
C ALA A 111 10.60 -3.00 -10.95
N ASN A 112 11.06 -1.79 -11.24
CA ASN A 112 10.67 -1.01 -12.42
C ASN A 112 9.16 -0.84 -12.56
N ILE A 113 8.48 -0.64 -11.44
CA ILE A 113 7.05 -0.34 -11.38
C ILE A 113 6.90 1.12 -11.00
N LYS A 114 6.06 1.84 -11.74
CA LYS A 114 5.86 3.28 -11.52
C LYS A 114 4.39 3.58 -11.31
N LEU A 115 4.12 4.43 -10.33
CA LEU A 115 2.79 4.99 -10.15
C LEU A 115 2.46 5.94 -11.30
N PRO A 116 1.15 6.04 -11.68
CA PRO A 116 0.75 6.95 -12.75
C PRO A 116 1.05 8.40 -12.39
N TRP A 117 1.09 9.26 -13.42
CA TRP A 117 1.44 10.67 -13.25
C TRP A 117 0.51 11.41 -12.28
N ASN A 118 -0.75 11.00 -12.23
CA ASN A 118 -1.78 11.64 -11.38
C ASN A 118 -1.89 11.01 -9.99
N ALA A 119 -0.94 10.17 -9.59
CA ALA A 119 -0.89 9.65 -8.22
C ALA A 119 -0.28 10.70 -7.30
N PHE A 120 -1.07 11.70 -6.92
CA PHE A 120 -0.61 12.81 -6.10
C PHE A 120 -0.15 12.30 -4.73
N GLY A 121 1.00 12.82 -4.27
CA GLY A 121 1.65 12.36 -3.05
C GLY A 121 2.81 11.40 -3.29
N LYS A 122 2.93 10.84 -4.49
CA LYS A 122 4.01 9.90 -4.81
C LYS A 122 5.41 10.54 -4.72
N ASN A 123 5.49 11.85 -4.89
CA ASN A 123 6.75 12.58 -4.84
C ASN A 123 6.99 13.28 -3.50
N TYR A 124 6.17 13.02 -2.51
CA TYR A 124 6.26 13.67 -1.20
C TYR A 124 7.61 13.42 -0.53
N LEU A 125 8.20 12.23 -0.75
CA LEU A 125 9.48 11.83 -0.15
C LEU A 125 10.70 12.42 -0.85
N LYS A 126 10.52 13.15 -1.92
CA LYS A 126 11.62 13.75 -2.70
C LYS A 126 11.87 15.20 -2.30
#